data_c50b66e3c1ad5a11344dde643fe95e99
#
_entry.id   c50b66e3c1ad5a11344dde643fe95e99
#
_cell.length_a   1.000
_cell.length_b   1.000
_cell.length_c   1.000
_cell.angle_alpha   90.00
_cell.angle_beta   90.00
_cell.angle_gamma   90.00
#
_symmetry.space_group_name_H-M   'P 1'
#
loop_
_entity.id
_entity.type
_entity.pdbx_description
1 polymer ?
#
loop_
_entity_poly.entity_id
_entity_poly.type
_entity_poly.pdbx_seq_one_letter_code
_entity_poly.pdbx_strand_id
1 'polypeptide(L)'
;MDAQTPEPGKPTPGKSTPDATKQKEFIYVQRLVPRLYDGQKWTQQDNAASDRHFIRFQEAMKSGQLILAGRTKEPGDKMFGIAIVKASDEAAARAFVKADPLISAGLMNADLHPFGVALENGNPEAGKETFIYVLKPVPRLNEDKKWTKEDNAAVDRHFSRLQEATKSGQLILAGRTKEPADKTFGIVIFRASDEADARKFMENDPAVVAKVMTADLHPFSVQLQRKSP
;
A
#
# COMPACT_ATOMS: atom_id res chain seq x y z
N MET A 1 -18.85 -53.45 47.67
CA MET A 1 -17.76 -53.12 46.71
C MET A 1 -18.44 -52.57 45.48
N ASP A 2 -18.68 -51.26 45.49
CA ASP A 2 -19.36 -50.57 44.39
C ASP A 2 -18.30 -50.03 43.41
N ALA A 3 -18.40 -50.49 42.17
CA ALA A 3 -17.53 -50.03 41.09
C ALA A 3 -18.11 -48.74 40.52
N GLN A 4 -17.42 -47.62 40.70
CA GLN A 4 -17.77 -46.35 40.05
C GLN A 4 -17.32 -46.33 38.58
N THR A 5 -18.32 -46.10 37.71
CA THR A 5 -18.15 -45.86 36.26
C THR A 5 -17.55 -44.45 36.08
N PRO A 6 -16.53 -44.23 35.23
CA PRO A 6 -16.03 -42.91 34.96
C PRO A 6 -16.95 -42.12 34.03
N GLU A 7 -17.21 -40.83 34.38
CA GLU A 7 -17.93 -39.86 33.57
C GLU A 7 -17.18 -39.53 32.25
N PRO A 8 -17.90 -39.29 31.14
CA PRO A 8 -17.26 -38.86 29.90
C PRO A 8 -16.80 -37.40 29.97
N GLY A 9 -15.51 -37.20 29.69
CA GLY A 9 -14.82 -35.92 29.75
C GLY A 9 -15.48 -34.85 28.82
N LYS A 10 -15.63 -33.63 29.37
CA LYS A 10 -16.01 -32.43 28.65
C LYS A 10 -15.07 -32.19 27.47
N PRO A 11 -15.57 -31.84 26.30
CA PRO A 11 -14.71 -31.46 25.17
C PRO A 11 -13.99 -30.14 25.46
N THR A 12 -12.68 -30.15 25.31
CA THR A 12 -11.81 -28.98 25.37
C THR A 12 -12.23 -28.01 24.25
N PRO A 13 -12.32 -26.68 24.49
CA PRO A 13 -12.60 -25.71 23.42
C PRO A 13 -11.51 -25.79 22.36
N GLY A 14 -11.89 -26.26 21.17
CA GLY A 14 -11.02 -26.31 20.01
C GLY A 14 -10.53 -24.90 19.69
N LYS A 15 -9.21 -24.75 19.51
CA LYS A 15 -8.62 -23.56 18.87
C LYS A 15 -9.37 -23.33 17.57
N SER A 16 -10.10 -22.23 17.49
CA SER A 16 -10.74 -21.78 16.25
C SER A 16 -9.63 -21.61 15.19
N THR A 17 -9.66 -22.44 14.18
CA THR A 17 -8.89 -22.24 12.94
C THR A 17 -9.19 -20.85 12.41
N PRO A 18 -8.18 -20.03 12.05
CA PRO A 18 -8.44 -18.73 11.45
C PRO A 18 -9.32 -18.91 10.20
N ASP A 19 -10.38 -18.11 10.12
CA ASP A 19 -11.27 -18.10 8.96
C ASP A 19 -10.45 -17.74 7.70
N ALA A 20 -10.14 -18.73 6.89
CA ALA A 20 -9.33 -18.62 5.68
C ALA A 20 -10.02 -17.76 4.58
N THR A 21 -11.25 -17.29 4.81
CA THR A 21 -12.04 -16.56 3.82
C THR A 21 -11.83 -15.04 3.86
N LYS A 22 -11.25 -14.47 4.92
CA LYS A 22 -11.10 -13.02 5.06
C LYS A 22 -9.64 -12.58 4.86
N GLN A 23 -9.23 -12.44 3.60
CA GLN A 23 -7.92 -11.87 3.27
C GLN A 23 -7.80 -10.42 3.74
N LYS A 24 -6.66 -10.09 4.36
CA LYS A 24 -6.28 -8.74 4.76
C LYS A 24 -5.39 -8.11 3.70
N GLU A 25 -5.39 -6.79 3.65
CA GLU A 25 -4.54 -6.04 2.73
C GLU A 25 -3.32 -5.50 3.45
N PHE A 26 -2.20 -5.53 2.76
CA PHE A 26 -0.91 -5.03 3.22
C PHE A 26 -0.26 -4.23 2.10
N ILE A 27 0.46 -3.18 2.48
CA ILE A 27 1.36 -2.47 1.58
C ILE A 27 2.79 -2.70 2.04
N TYR A 28 3.70 -2.92 1.12
CA TYR A 28 5.13 -2.81 1.42
C TYR A 28 5.80 -1.80 0.53
N VAL A 29 6.60 -0.95 1.18
CA VAL A 29 7.37 0.12 0.56
C VAL A 29 8.77 -0.41 0.32
N GLN A 30 9.22 -0.33 -0.91
CA GLN A 30 10.45 -0.95 -1.38
C GLN A 30 11.49 0.09 -1.73
N ARG A 31 12.75 -0.15 -1.35
CA ARG A 31 13.90 0.70 -1.73
C ARG A 31 15.07 -0.17 -2.14
N LEU A 32 15.66 0.15 -3.28
CA LEU A 32 16.90 -0.49 -3.73
C LEU A 32 18.05 -0.16 -2.76
N VAL A 33 19.03 -1.05 -2.69
CA VAL A 33 20.28 -0.73 -1.99
C VAL A 33 21.08 0.33 -2.75
N PRO A 34 21.86 1.20 -2.08
CA PRO A 34 22.50 2.38 -2.70
C PRO A 34 23.36 2.09 -3.93
N ARG A 35 24.03 0.92 -4.01
CA ARG A 35 24.83 0.58 -5.19
C ARG A 35 24.01 0.49 -6.48
N LEU A 36 22.71 0.20 -6.37
CA LEU A 36 21.81 0.03 -7.51
C LEU A 36 21.13 1.33 -7.96
N TYR A 37 21.41 2.44 -7.31
CA TYR A 37 20.98 3.76 -7.78
C TYR A 37 21.67 4.17 -9.06
N ASP A 38 22.86 3.63 -9.31
CA ASP A 38 23.61 3.76 -10.56
C ASP A 38 23.29 2.55 -11.46
N GLY A 39 22.58 2.80 -12.55
CA GLY A 39 22.20 1.74 -13.49
C GLY A 39 23.38 0.98 -14.09
N GLN A 40 24.59 1.58 -14.16
CA GLN A 40 25.79 0.95 -14.66
C GLN A 40 26.39 -0.10 -13.70
N LYS A 41 25.96 -0.06 -12.43
CA LYS A 41 26.43 -1.02 -11.40
C LYS A 41 25.56 -2.27 -11.29
N TRP A 42 24.55 -2.40 -12.14
CA TRP A 42 23.73 -3.60 -12.20
C TRP A 42 24.50 -4.73 -12.90
N THR A 43 24.65 -5.83 -12.22
CA THR A 43 25.24 -7.05 -12.79
C THR A 43 24.18 -7.86 -13.53
N GLN A 44 24.62 -8.84 -14.31
CA GLN A 44 23.70 -9.80 -14.95
C GLN A 44 22.85 -10.56 -13.92
N GLN A 45 23.41 -10.86 -12.75
CA GLN A 45 22.67 -11.54 -11.67
C GLN A 45 21.60 -10.63 -11.04
N ASP A 46 21.89 -9.33 -10.88
CA ASP A 46 20.91 -8.35 -10.40
C ASP A 46 19.73 -8.21 -11.38
N ASN A 47 20.04 -8.11 -12.67
CA ASN A 47 19.01 -8.06 -13.72
C ASN A 47 18.16 -9.33 -13.72
N ALA A 48 18.77 -10.50 -13.61
CA ALA A 48 18.03 -11.77 -13.52
C ALA A 48 17.15 -11.85 -12.24
N ALA A 49 17.58 -11.26 -11.12
CA ALA A 49 16.75 -11.17 -9.91
C ALA A 49 15.57 -10.21 -10.13
N SER A 50 15.79 -9.08 -10.82
CA SER A 50 14.74 -8.12 -11.19
C SER A 50 13.69 -8.74 -12.11
N ASP A 51 14.10 -9.52 -13.10
CA ASP A 51 13.19 -10.23 -14.01
C ASP A 51 12.31 -11.22 -13.23
N ARG A 52 12.90 -12.01 -12.33
CA ARG A 52 12.15 -12.94 -11.48
C ARG A 52 11.19 -12.24 -10.53
N HIS A 53 11.59 -11.07 -9.97
CA HIS A 53 10.71 -10.21 -9.16
C HIS A 53 9.48 -9.79 -9.97
N PHE A 54 9.66 -9.31 -11.19
CA PHE A 54 8.55 -8.88 -12.04
C PHE A 54 7.64 -10.05 -12.43
N ILE A 55 8.21 -11.21 -12.84
CA ILE A 55 7.43 -12.42 -13.14
C ILE A 55 6.59 -12.84 -11.93
N ARG A 56 7.17 -12.82 -10.73
CA ARG A 56 6.45 -13.15 -9.49
C ARG A 56 5.28 -12.22 -9.22
N PHE A 57 5.43 -10.94 -9.49
CA PHE A 57 4.33 -9.99 -9.36
C PHE A 57 3.23 -10.23 -10.40
N GLN A 58 3.58 -10.61 -11.61
CA GLN A 58 2.60 -11.02 -12.63
C GLN A 58 1.80 -12.26 -12.20
N GLU A 59 2.46 -13.24 -11.59
CA GLU A 59 1.81 -14.43 -11.03
C GLU A 59 0.89 -14.07 -9.86
N ALA A 60 1.34 -13.22 -8.94
CA ALA A 60 0.54 -12.72 -7.83
C ALA A 60 -0.67 -11.88 -8.32
N MET A 61 -0.53 -11.17 -9.43
CA MET A 61 -1.64 -10.47 -10.09
C MET A 61 -2.66 -11.48 -10.66
N LYS A 62 -2.21 -12.49 -11.37
CA LYS A 62 -3.08 -13.53 -11.95
C LYS A 62 -3.85 -14.30 -10.89
N SER A 63 -3.23 -14.57 -9.74
CA SER A 63 -3.87 -15.26 -8.61
C SER A 63 -4.81 -14.35 -7.79
N GLY A 64 -4.84 -13.03 -8.05
CA GLY A 64 -5.60 -12.05 -7.29
C GLY A 64 -4.97 -11.66 -5.95
N GLN A 65 -3.74 -12.12 -5.69
CA GLN A 65 -2.98 -11.76 -4.49
C GLN A 65 -2.41 -10.33 -4.56
N LEU A 66 -1.92 -9.89 -5.72
CA LEU A 66 -1.46 -8.51 -5.93
C LEU A 66 -2.64 -7.62 -6.34
N ILE A 67 -2.77 -6.47 -5.70
CA ILE A 67 -3.75 -5.43 -6.04
C ILE A 67 -3.13 -4.42 -7.00
N LEU A 68 -1.98 -3.86 -6.63
CA LEU A 68 -1.23 -2.89 -7.41
C LEU A 68 0.25 -2.98 -7.07
N ALA A 69 1.09 -2.81 -8.08
CA ALA A 69 2.52 -2.54 -7.91
C ALA A 69 2.96 -1.41 -8.81
N GLY A 70 3.85 -0.58 -8.30
CA GLY A 70 4.41 0.54 -9.03
C GLY A 70 5.60 1.17 -8.33
N ARG A 71 6.22 2.15 -8.99
CA ARG A 71 7.38 2.86 -8.45
C ARG A 71 7.38 4.32 -8.83
N THR A 72 8.04 5.15 -8.01
CA THR A 72 8.32 6.54 -8.36
C THR A 72 9.35 6.60 -9.50
N LYS A 73 9.35 7.71 -10.25
CA LYS A 73 10.26 7.93 -11.38
C LYS A 73 11.49 8.76 -10.99
N GLU A 74 11.64 9.09 -9.72
CA GLU A 74 12.77 9.86 -9.23
C GLU A 74 14.05 9.01 -9.21
N PRO A 75 15.23 9.63 -9.39
CA PRO A 75 16.49 8.91 -9.35
C PRO A 75 16.99 8.68 -7.91
N GLY A 76 17.84 7.70 -7.77
CA GLY A 76 18.67 7.47 -6.57
C GLY A 76 17.84 7.11 -5.33
N ASP A 77 18.19 7.74 -4.22
CA ASP A 77 17.61 7.50 -2.88
C ASP A 77 16.16 7.98 -2.74
N LYS A 78 15.68 8.85 -3.64
CA LYS A 78 14.30 9.31 -3.68
C LYS A 78 13.36 8.28 -4.30
N MET A 79 13.90 7.32 -5.07
CA MET A 79 13.09 6.27 -5.69
C MET A 79 12.60 5.27 -4.64
N PHE A 80 11.30 5.02 -4.65
CA PHE A 80 10.71 3.92 -3.93
C PHE A 80 9.66 3.20 -4.79
N GLY A 81 9.49 1.92 -4.51
CA GLY A 81 8.40 1.12 -5.04
C GLY A 81 7.35 0.86 -3.96
N ILE A 82 6.15 0.54 -4.40
CA ILE A 82 5.10 0.00 -3.53
C ILE A 82 4.51 -1.25 -4.16
N ALA A 83 4.09 -2.20 -3.32
CA ALA A 83 3.19 -3.26 -3.73
C ALA A 83 2.11 -3.46 -2.66
N ILE A 84 0.86 -3.52 -3.11
CA ILE A 84 -0.31 -3.76 -2.26
C ILE A 84 -0.76 -5.18 -2.52
N VAL A 85 -0.77 -5.99 -1.46
CA VAL A 85 -1.05 -7.43 -1.55
C VAL A 85 -2.12 -7.86 -0.57
N LYS A 86 -2.77 -8.99 -0.87
CA LYS A 86 -3.68 -9.69 0.02
C LYS A 86 -2.96 -10.88 0.67
N ALA A 87 -3.19 -11.07 1.96
CA ALA A 87 -2.71 -12.23 2.70
C ALA A 87 -3.68 -12.58 3.83
N SER A 88 -3.65 -13.81 4.33
CA SER A 88 -4.49 -14.24 5.46
C SER A 88 -4.19 -13.46 6.74
N ASP A 89 -2.91 -13.17 6.95
CA ASP A 89 -2.38 -12.48 8.12
C ASP A 89 -1.04 -11.80 7.82
N GLU A 90 -0.47 -11.13 8.81
CA GLU A 90 0.82 -10.45 8.68
C GLU A 90 1.99 -11.43 8.48
N ALA A 91 1.93 -12.62 9.07
CA ALA A 91 2.99 -13.61 8.90
C ALA A 91 3.06 -14.10 7.45
N ALA A 92 1.90 -14.35 6.82
CA ALA A 92 1.81 -14.70 5.41
C ALA A 92 2.27 -13.54 4.50
N ALA A 93 1.91 -12.29 4.84
CA ALA A 93 2.39 -11.12 4.11
C ALA A 93 3.91 -10.96 4.21
N ARG A 94 4.50 -11.13 5.40
CA ARG A 94 5.96 -11.11 5.60
C ARG A 94 6.67 -12.24 4.85
N ALA A 95 6.08 -13.43 4.83
CA ALA A 95 6.62 -14.55 4.04
C ALA A 95 6.61 -14.23 2.53
N PHE A 96 5.53 -13.59 2.05
CA PHE A 96 5.45 -13.11 0.67
C PHE A 96 6.55 -12.09 0.38
N VAL A 97 6.78 -11.11 1.22
CA VAL A 97 7.85 -10.11 1.05
C VAL A 97 9.23 -10.78 1.07
N LYS A 98 9.50 -11.64 2.06
CA LYS A 98 10.81 -12.32 2.20
C LYS A 98 11.16 -13.21 1.01
N ALA A 99 10.17 -13.78 0.36
CA ALA A 99 10.36 -14.64 -0.82
C ALA A 99 10.57 -13.85 -2.13
N ASP A 100 10.55 -12.51 -2.08
CA ASP A 100 10.81 -11.67 -3.24
C ASP A 100 12.26 -11.81 -3.70
N PRO A 101 12.53 -12.08 -5.02
CA PRO A 101 13.88 -12.29 -5.53
C PRO A 101 14.86 -11.14 -5.31
N LEU A 102 14.39 -9.88 -5.35
CA LEU A 102 15.25 -8.72 -5.07
C LEU A 102 15.58 -8.60 -3.58
N ILE A 103 14.61 -8.94 -2.71
CA ILE A 103 14.81 -8.91 -1.25
C ILE A 103 15.69 -10.08 -0.81
N SER A 104 15.42 -11.29 -1.29
CA SER A 104 16.20 -12.48 -0.95
C SER A 104 17.64 -12.41 -1.43
N ALA A 105 17.90 -11.67 -2.51
CA ALA A 105 19.26 -11.41 -3.02
C ALA A 105 19.95 -10.21 -2.32
N GLY A 106 19.30 -9.56 -1.35
CA GLY A 106 19.85 -8.38 -0.65
C GLY A 106 19.97 -7.12 -1.54
N LEU A 107 19.18 -7.04 -2.61
CA LEU A 107 19.22 -5.94 -3.58
C LEU A 107 18.19 -4.85 -3.26
N MET A 108 17.22 -5.17 -2.39
CA MET A 108 16.12 -4.31 -2.02
C MET A 108 15.72 -4.55 -0.56
N ASN A 109 15.39 -3.47 0.12
CA ASN A 109 14.74 -3.50 1.44
C ASN A 109 13.25 -3.25 1.28
N ALA A 110 12.43 -3.73 2.21
CA ALA A 110 11.00 -3.50 2.22
C ALA A 110 10.46 -3.34 3.64
N ASP A 111 9.61 -2.32 3.82
CA ASP A 111 8.85 -2.07 5.03
C ASP A 111 7.40 -2.49 4.79
N LEU A 112 6.91 -3.44 5.57
CA LEU A 112 5.54 -3.98 5.45
C LEU A 112 4.62 -3.34 6.48
N HIS A 113 3.45 -2.88 6.01
CA HIS A 113 2.42 -2.25 6.84
C HIS A 113 1.05 -2.87 6.59
N PRO A 114 0.24 -3.11 7.63
CA PRO A 114 -1.19 -3.36 7.46
C PRO A 114 -1.85 -2.19 6.72
N PHE A 115 -2.65 -2.49 5.71
CA PHE A 115 -3.20 -1.48 4.81
C PHE A 115 -4.71 -1.68 4.61
N GLY A 116 -5.37 -0.66 4.08
CA GLY A 116 -6.74 -0.73 3.59
C GLY A 116 -6.89 0.12 2.35
N VAL A 117 -7.23 -0.52 1.24
CA VAL A 117 -7.69 0.17 0.03
C VAL A 117 -9.07 0.74 0.33
N ALA A 118 -9.22 2.04 0.19
CA ALA A 118 -10.48 2.75 0.42
C ALA A 118 -11.23 3.00 -0.89
N LEU A 119 -10.50 3.34 -1.95
CA LEU A 119 -11.03 3.64 -3.28
C LEU A 119 -10.10 3.02 -4.34
N GLU A 120 -10.69 2.48 -5.39
CA GLU A 120 -9.95 1.89 -6.51
C GLU A 120 -10.73 2.08 -7.82
N ASN A 121 -10.00 2.41 -8.89
CA ASN A 121 -10.53 2.44 -10.24
C ASN A 121 -9.57 1.70 -11.18
N GLY A 122 -9.97 0.51 -11.61
CA GLY A 122 -9.19 -0.37 -12.48
C GLY A 122 -9.23 -0.02 -13.97
N ASN A 123 -9.93 1.06 -14.37
CA ASN A 123 -10.01 1.48 -15.76
C ASN A 123 -8.90 2.49 -16.09
N PRO A 124 -7.88 2.12 -16.87
CA PRO A 124 -6.86 3.07 -17.26
C PRO A 124 -7.42 4.10 -18.26
N GLU A 125 -7.37 5.38 -17.92
CA GLU A 125 -7.49 6.46 -18.90
C GLU A 125 -6.17 6.58 -19.70
N ALA A 126 -6.23 6.54 -21.00
CA ALA A 126 -5.05 6.73 -21.84
C ALA A 126 -4.64 8.22 -21.87
N GLY A 127 -3.33 8.48 -21.97
CA GLY A 127 -2.81 9.81 -22.34
C GLY A 127 -2.52 10.78 -21.19
N LYS A 128 -2.65 10.37 -19.92
CA LYS A 128 -2.28 11.20 -18.76
C LYS A 128 -1.11 10.58 -17.99
N GLU A 129 -0.30 11.43 -17.38
CA GLU A 129 0.75 11.00 -16.48
C GLU A 129 0.19 10.52 -15.14
N THR A 130 0.93 9.63 -14.50
CA THR A 130 0.53 9.09 -13.18
C THR A 130 1.43 9.65 -12.10
N PHE A 131 0.82 10.03 -11.00
CA PHE A 131 1.46 10.57 -9.81
C PHE A 131 0.96 9.82 -8.56
N ILE A 132 1.77 9.85 -7.53
CA ILE A 132 1.40 9.45 -6.17
C ILE A 132 1.69 10.60 -5.23
N TYR A 133 0.78 10.90 -4.29
CA TYR A 133 1.17 11.65 -3.12
C TYR A 133 0.99 10.83 -1.86
N VAL A 134 1.94 11.00 -0.94
CA VAL A 134 1.95 10.34 0.36
C VAL A 134 1.50 11.33 1.41
N LEU A 135 0.45 10.98 2.14
CA LEU A 135 -0.15 11.80 3.20
C LEU A 135 0.29 11.32 4.57
N LYS A 136 0.62 12.25 5.45
CA LYS A 136 0.89 11.96 6.87
C LYS A 136 0.14 12.95 7.75
N PRO A 137 -0.51 12.50 8.84
CA PRO A 137 -1.06 13.41 9.83
C PRO A 137 0.02 14.35 10.36
N VAL A 138 -0.36 15.61 10.62
CA VAL A 138 0.58 16.53 11.29
C VAL A 138 0.86 16.06 12.72
N PRO A 139 2.06 16.32 13.31
CA PRO A 139 2.46 15.75 14.60
C PRO A 139 1.47 15.95 15.76
N ARG A 140 0.72 17.06 15.76
CA ARG A 140 -0.30 17.30 16.80
C ARG A 140 -1.41 16.25 16.79
N LEU A 141 -1.67 15.60 15.67
CA LEU A 141 -2.74 14.63 15.48
C LEU A 141 -2.29 13.18 15.70
N ASN A 142 -1.06 12.97 16.16
CA ASN A 142 -0.60 11.66 16.62
C ASN A 142 -1.29 11.20 17.92
N GLU A 143 -2.01 12.10 18.60
CA GLU A 143 -2.82 11.79 19.77
C GLU A 143 -4.31 11.95 19.41
N ASP A 144 -5.09 10.87 19.53
CA ASP A 144 -6.52 10.85 19.15
C ASP A 144 -7.35 11.96 19.80
N LYS A 145 -7.05 12.28 21.08
CA LYS A 145 -7.73 13.34 21.83
C LYS A 145 -7.50 14.76 21.30
N LYS A 146 -6.53 14.95 20.40
CA LYS A 146 -6.22 16.26 19.79
C LYS A 146 -6.96 16.51 18.48
N TRP A 147 -7.74 15.53 18.02
CA TRP A 147 -8.57 15.68 16.84
C TRP A 147 -9.80 16.54 17.16
N THR A 148 -9.99 17.60 16.41
CA THR A 148 -11.17 18.47 16.52
C THR A 148 -12.27 18.05 15.55
N LYS A 149 -13.46 18.64 15.69
CA LYS A 149 -14.55 18.44 14.73
C LYS A 149 -14.18 18.98 13.35
N GLU A 150 -13.44 20.08 13.29
CA GLU A 150 -12.97 20.74 12.08
C GLU A 150 -11.93 19.86 11.35
N ASP A 151 -11.02 19.21 12.09
CA ASP A 151 -10.07 18.26 11.54
C ASP A 151 -10.79 17.07 10.89
N ASN A 152 -11.75 16.48 11.59
CA ASN A 152 -12.55 15.37 11.06
C ASN A 152 -13.34 15.80 9.82
N ALA A 153 -13.97 16.98 9.85
CA ALA A 153 -14.69 17.52 8.69
C ALA A 153 -13.77 17.79 7.49
N ALA A 154 -12.49 18.13 7.71
CA ALA A 154 -11.52 18.26 6.63
C ALA A 154 -11.17 16.89 6.00
N VAL A 155 -11.03 15.86 6.84
CA VAL A 155 -10.82 14.47 6.35
C VAL A 155 -12.05 13.95 5.60
N ASP A 156 -13.25 14.24 6.05
CA ASP A 156 -14.48 13.87 5.35
C ASP A 156 -14.56 14.52 3.96
N ARG A 157 -14.21 15.82 3.85
CA ARG A 157 -14.14 16.52 2.56
C ARG A 157 -13.04 15.97 1.66
N HIS A 158 -11.86 15.61 2.22
CA HIS A 158 -10.81 14.91 1.51
C HIS A 158 -11.34 13.60 0.89
N PHE A 159 -12.00 12.77 1.69
CA PHE A 159 -12.55 11.50 1.21
C PHE A 159 -13.61 11.70 0.12
N SER A 160 -14.54 12.66 0.31
CA SER A 160 -15.56 12.99 -0.69
C SER A 160 -14.93 13.43 -2.02
N ARG A 161 -13.89 14.26 -1.98
CA ARG A 161 -13.15 14.68 -3.17
C ARG A 161 -12.48 13.50 -3.90
N LEU A 162 -11.90 12.55 -3.15
CA LEU A 162 -11.30 11.35 -3.75
C LEU A 162 -12.37 10.44 -4.37
N GLN A 163 -13.57 10.33 -3.78
CA GLN A 163 -14.69 9.61 -4.40
C GLN A 163 -15.10 10.24 -5.74
N GLU A 164 -15.09 11.57 -5.84
CA GLU A 164 -15.37 12.28 -7.10
C GLU A 164 -14.28 12.04 -8.15
N ALA A 165 -13.02 12.07 -7.72
CA ALA A 165 -11.89 11.73 -8.57
C ALA A 165 -11.92 10.24 -9.04
N THR A 166 -12.51 9.35 -8.24
CA THR A 166 -12.75 7.95 -8.66
C THR A 166 -13.80 7.88 -9.76
N LYS A 167 -14.93 8.58 -9.60
CA LYS A 167 -16.02 8.60 -10.58
C LYS A 167 -15.59 9.21 -11.92
N SER A 168 -14.74 10.23 -11.90
CA SER A 168 -14.21 10.86 -13.11
C SER A 168 -13.08 10.05 -13.79
N GLY A 169 -12.61 8.96 -13.21
CA GLY A 169 -11.47 8.20 -13.72
C GLY A 169 -10.10 8.81 -13.39
N GLN A 170 -10.05 9.95 -12.70
CA GLN A 170 -8.79 10.59 -12.31
C GLN A 170 -8.05 9.80 -11.23
N LEU A 171 -8.76 9.27 -10.20
CA LEU A 171 -8.16 8.43 -9.18
C LEU A 171 -7.90 7.01 -9.71
N ILE A 172 -6.73 6.46 -9.39
CA ILE A 172 -6.38 5.07 -9.64
C ILE A 172 -6.62 4.24 -8.37
N LEU A 173 -6.04 4.67 -7.26
CA LEU A 173 -6.18 4.01 -5.97
C LEU A 173 -5.91 5.00 -4.84
N ALA A 174 -6.69 4.90 -3.77
CA ALA A 174 -6.41 5.56 -2.50
C ALA A 174 -6.59 4.58 -1.34
N GLY A 175 -5.74 4.71 -0.34
CA GLY A 175 -5.80 3.89 0.86
C GLY A 175 -4.85 4.39 1.94
N ARG A 176 -4.93 3.76 3.12
CA ARG A 176 -4.07 4.12 4.25
C ARG A 176 -3.60 2.90 5.02
N THR A 177 -2.49 3.06 5.75
CA THR A 177 -2.04 2.08 6.73
C THR A 177 -3.01 2.02 7.91
N LYS A 178 -3.04 0.86 8.58
CA LYS A 178 -3.87 0.62 9.78
C LYS A 178 -3.03 0.65 11.05
N GLU A 179 -1.93 1.37 11.02
CA GLU A 179 -1.04 1.58 12.15
C GLU A 179 -1.44 2.81 12.95
N PRO A 180 -1.11 2.87 14.25
CA PRO A 180 -1.43 4.03 15.08
C PRO A 180 -0.52 5.23 14.78
N ALA A 181 -1.07 6.42 15.01
CA ALA A 181 -0.38 7.69 15.18
C ALA A 181 0.71 8.00 14.14
N ASP A 182 1.95 8.11 14.61
CA ASP A 182 3.13 8.54 13.85
C ASP A 182 3.56 7.60 12.72
N LYS A 183 3.09 6.34 12.74
CA LYS A 183 3.33 5.34 11.68
C LYS A 183 2.28 5.34 10.58
N THR A 184 1.18 6.08 10.79
CA THR A 184 0.11 6.15 9.81
C THR A 184 0.53 7.01 8.62
N PHE A 185 0.30 6.48 7.43
CA PHE A 185 0.33 7.24 6.18
C PHE A 185 -0.78 6.79 5.23
N GLY A 186 -1.20 7.71 4.38
CA GLY A 186 -2.09 7.44 3.26
C GLY A 186 -1.34 7.58 1.94
N ILE A 187 -1.87 6.94 0.91
CA ILE A 187 -1.42 7.16 -0.47
C ILE A 187 -2.61 7.48 -1.36
N VAL A 188 -2.37 8.35 -2.32
CA VAL A 188 -3.31 8.64 -3.40
C VAL A 188 -2.55 8.55 -4.72
N ILE A 189 -2.93 7.58 -5.55
CA ILE A 189 -2.39 7.38 -6.89
C ILE A 189 -3.42 7.89 -7.88
N PHE A 190 -3.03 8.81 -8.75
CA PHE A 190 -3.96 9.52 -9.62
C PHE A 190 -3.31 9.96 -10.93
N ARG A 191 -4.12 10.45 -11.87
CA ARG A 191 -3.72 10.93 -13.18
C ARG A 191 -3.83 12.44 -13.24
N ALA A 192 -2.83 13.07 -13.86
CA ALA A 192 -2.82 14.49 -14.18
C ALA A 192 -2.21 14.71 -15.56
N SER A 193 -2.42 15.90 -16.13
CA SER A 193 -1.87 16.27 -17.44
C SER A 193 -0.35 16.41 -17.37
N ASP A 194 0.13 16.96 -16.26
CA ASP A 194 1.55 17.19 -15.96
C ASP A 194 1.77 17.34 -14.45
N GLU A 195 3.00 17.59 -14.04
CA GLU A 195 3.37 17.77 -12.62
C GLU A 195 2.71 19.03 -12.01
N ALA A 196 2.50 20.09 -12.76
CA ALA A 196 1.88 21.31 -12.24
C ALA A 196 0.41 21.06 -11.88
N ASP A 197 -0.33 20.36 -12.72
CA ASP A 197 -1.70 19.94 -12.43
C ASP A 197 -1.75 18.93 -11.29
N ALA A 198 -0.78 18.00 -11.22
CA ALA A 198 -0.69 17.05 -10.12
C ALA A 198 -0.44 17.77 -8.78
N ARG A 199 0.43 18.76 -8.77
CA ARG A 199 0.72 19.59 -7.60
C ARG A 199 -0.51 20.37 -7.15
N LYS A 200 -1.23 21.00 -8.06
CA LYS A 200 -2.51 21.67 -7.75
C LYS A 200 -3.53 20.68 -7.16
N PHE A 201 -3.61 19.48 -7.72
CA PHE A 201 -4.51 18.45 -7.21
C PHE A 201 -4.16 18.09 -5.76
N MET A 202 -2.91 17.90 -5.41
CA MET A 202 -2.45 17.61 -4.06
C MET A 202 -2.62 18.81 -3.13
N GLU A 203 -2.18 20.02 -3.52
CA GLU A 203 -2.22 21.22 -2.67
C GLU A 203 -3.64 21.69 -2.36
N ASN A 204 -4.60 21.42 -3.26
CA ASN A 204 -6.02 21.71 -3.05
C ASN A 204 -6.77 20.58 -2.33
N ASP A 205 -6.06 19.57 -1.81
CA ASP A 205 -6.68 18.54 -0.99
C ASP A 205 -7.18 19.15 0.34
N PRO A 206 -8.46 18.97 0.71
CA PRO A 206 -9.03 19.58 1.91
C PRO A 206 -8.27 19.29 3.21
N ALA A 207 -7.65 18.09 3.33
CA ALA A 207 -6.86 17.74 4.50
C ALA A 207 -5.49 18.46 4.52
N VAL A 208 -4.93 18.76 3.33
CA VAL A 208 -3.71 19.54 3.17
C VAL A 208 -3.97 21.03 3.40
N VAL A 209 -5.02 21.57 2.78
CA VAL A 209 -5.45 22.97 2.94
C VAL A 209 -5.75 23.30 4.41
N ALA A 210 -6.42 22.40 5.12
CA ALA A 210 -6.73 22.55 6.54
C ALA A 210 -5.54 22.27 7.47
N LYS A 211 -4.36 21.93 6.93
CA LYS A 211 -3.16 21.57 7.70
C LYS A 211 -3.42 20.44 8.71
N VAL A 212 -4.26 19.49 8.33
CA VAL A 212 -4.53 18.25 9.05
C VAL A 212 -3.48 17.20 8.65
N MET A 213 -3.08 17.24 7.37
CA MET A 213 -2.07 16.35 6.79
C MET A 213 -1.01 17.14 6.04
N THR A 214 0.21 16.62 6.02
CA THR A 214 1.24 16.97 5.03
C THR A 214 1.14 16.02 3.86
N ALA A 215 1.60 16.45 2.69
CA ALA A 215 1.61 15.64 1.47
C ALA A 215 2.90 15.84 0.68
N ASP A 216 3.48 14.72 0.22
CA ASP A 216 4.65 14.70 -0.65
C ASP A 216 4.26 14.09 -2.00
N LEU A 217 4.47 14.84 -3.09
CA LEU A 217 4.13 14.46 -4.47
C LEU A 217 5.32 13.83 -5.17
N HIS A 218 5.06 12.71 -5.88
CA HIS A 218 6.06 12.00 -6.68
C HIS A 218 5.49 11.62 -8.06
N PRO A 219 6.24 11.81 -9.15
CA PRO A 219 5.95 11.16 -10.42
C PRO A 219 5.96 9.64 -10.23
N PHE A 220 4.95 8.95 -10.74
CA PHE A 220 4.75 7.53 -10.46
C PHE A 220 4.54 6.72 -11.74
N SER A 221 4.81 5.44 -11.68
CA SER A 221 4.52 4.49 -12.75
C SER A 221 3.83 3.27 -12.14
N VAL A 222 2.56 3.08 -12.48
CA VAL A 222 1.85 1.84 -12.20
C VAL A 222 2.38 0.77 -13.15
N GLN A 223 2.99 -0.30 -12.61
CA GLN A 223 3.55 -1.40 -13.38
C GLN A 223 2.52 -2.52 -13.57
N LEU A 224 1.77 -2.79 -12.52
CA LEU A 224 0.72 -3.81 -12.48
C LEU A 224 -0.45 -3.30 -11.65
N GLN A 225 -1.65 -3.52 -12.12
CA GLN A 225 -2.89 -3.23 -11.39
C GLN A 225 -3.94 -4.28 -11.76
N ARG A 226 -4.63 -4.82 -10.75
CA ARG A 226 -5.80 -5.67 -11.00
C ARG A 226 -6.91 -4.85 -11.66
N LYS A 227 -7.77 -5.52 -12.42
CA LYS A 227 -9.05 -4.92 -12.81
C LYS A 227 -9.91 -4.75 -11.55
N SER A 228 -10.61 -3.63 -11.45
CA SER A 228 -11.58 -3.45 -10.35
C SER A 228 -12.64 -4.55 -10.41
N PRO A 229 -13.09 -5.04 -9.24
CA PRO A 229 -14.16 -6.02 -9.16
C PRO A 229 -15.45 -5.53 -9.82
#